data_3ae19a10be15dc1cfb1e50beb9c8b36d
#
_entry.id   3ae19a10be15dc1cfb1e50beb9c8b36d
#
_cell.length_a   1.000
_cell.length_b   1.000
_cell.length_c   1.000
_cell.angle_alpha   90.00
_cell.angle_beta   90.00
_cell.angle_gamma   90.00
#
_symmetry.space_group_name_H-M   'P 1'
#
loop_
_entity.id
_entity.type
_entity.pdbx_description
1 polymer ?
#
loop_
_entity_poly.entity_id
_entity_poly.type
_entity_poly.pdbx_seq_one_letter_code
_entity_poly.pdbx_strand_id
1 'polypeptide(L)'
;MQKRICYVLIVLLLCACKVNYRTASFAPKSGVINYENPEHWAVYDGISAQGNQIGAISDSTTADVFYVYPTLFIDKKDSTWNAAIDDANVNSDVIKWILPYQAAAWADAGRLFVPFYRQNHYRAFFKPYMNEGGREAIAFAYADVKAAFDYYMKFEN
;
A
#
# COMPACT_ATOMS: atom_id res chain seq x y z
N MET A 1 -26.38 43.45 -11.64
CA MET A 1 -26.46 42.17 -12.37
C MET A 1 -25.11 41.43 -12.43
N GLN A 2 -24.04 42.10 -12.79
CA GLN A 2 -22.68 41.49 -12.96
C GLN A 2 -22.16 40.78 -11.71
N LYS A 3 -22.29 41.34 -10.50
CA LYS A 3 -21.84 40.73 -9.24
C LYS A 3 -22.56 39.41 -8.91
N ARG A 4 -23.86 39.30 -9.21
CA ARG A 4 -24.63 38.07 -8.97
C ARG A 4 -24.23 36.95 -9.93
N ILE A 5 -23.86 37.27 -11.16
CA ILE A 5 -23.33 36.32 -12.15
C ILE A 5 -22.00 35.76 -11.72
N CYS A 6 -21.08 36.59 -11.18
CA CYS A 6 -19.79 36.15 -10.62
C CYS A 6 -19.97 35.16 -9.45
N TYR A 7 -20.88 35.39 -8.52
CA TYR A 7 -21.14 34.47 -7.41
C TYR A 7 -21.68 33.12 -7.88
N VAL A 8 -22.57 33.13 -8.86
CA VAL A 8 -23.12 31.87 -9.44
C VAL A 8 -22.04 31.10 -10.16
N LEU A 9 -21.13 31.75 -10.90
CA LEU A 9 -19.98 31.10 -11.55
C LEU A 9 -18.99 30.52 -10.54
N ILE A 10 -18.70 31.21 -9.44
CA ILE A 10 -17.82 30.74 -8.37
C ILE A 10 -18.43 29.51 -7.68
N VAL A 11 -19.74 29.52 -7.39
CA VAL A 11 -20.43 28.39 -6.77
C VAL A 11 -20.45 27.16 -7.70
N LEU A 12 -20.65 27.36 -9.01
CA LEU A 12 -20.59 26.28 -10.01
C LEU A 12 -19.18 25.69 -10.15
N LEU A 13 -18.12 26.49 -10.02
CA LEU A 13 -16.74 26.01 -10.03
C LEU A 13 -16.39 25.17 -8.79
N LEU A 14 -16.98 25.47 -7.64
CA LEU A 14 -16.76 24.71 -6.41
C LEU A 14 -17.49 23.35 -6.40
N CYS A 15 -18.52 23.17 -7.22
CA CYS A 15 -19.24 21.88 -7.35
C CYS A 15 -18.57 20.88 -8.30
N ALA A 16 -17.51 21.27 -9.03
CA ALA A 16 -16.96 20.48 -10.15
C ALA A 16 -15.94 19.39 -9.75
N CYS A 17 -15.57 19.24 -8.48
CA CYS A 17 -14.51 18.31 -8.05
C CYS A 17 -15.04 17.08 -7.31
N LYS A 18 -16.07 16.40 -7.80
CA LYS A 18 -16.33 15.02 -7.34
C LYS A 18 -15.46 14.04 -8.13
N VAL A 19 -14.48 13.49 -7.46
CA VAL A 19 -13.72 12.36 -7.99
C VAL A 19 -14.60 11.11 -7.87
N ASN A 20 -15.07 10.58 -9.00
CA ASN A 20 -15.82 9.33 -9.04
C ASN A 20 -14.84 8.20 -9.36
N TYR A 21 -14.75 7.23 -8.46
CA TYR A 21 -14.05 5.96 -8.69
C TYR A 21 -15.02 4.93 -9.25
N ARG A 22 -14.54 4.04 -10.09
CA ARG A 22 -15.26 2.81 -10.42
C ARG A 22 -15.29 1.92 -9.20
N THR A 23 -16.40 1.24 -8.96
CA THR A 23 -16.54 0.28 -7.87
C THR A 23 -17.19 -1.00 -8.38
N ALA A 24 -16.77 -2.12 -7.82
CA ALA A 24 -17.44 -3.40 -7.89
C ALA A 24 -17.82 -3.85 -6.48
N SER A 25 -18.64 -4.86 -6.34
CA SER A 25 -18.85 -5.51 -5.04
C SER A 25 -17.53 -6.02 -4.50
N PHE A 26 -17.33 -5.90 -3.18
CA PHE A 26 -16.15 -6.46 -2.55
C PHE A 26 -16.12 -7.98 -2.79
N ALA A 27 -15.03 -8.45 -3.35
CA ALA A 27 -14.74 -9.86 -3.53
C ALA A 27 -13.27 -10.08 -3.10
N PRO A 28 -13.04 -10.75 -1.96
CA PRO A 28 -11.69 -11.04 -1.50
C PRO A 28 -10.99 -11.95 -2.51
N LYS A 29 -9.76 -11.64 -2.83
CA LYS A 29 -8.92 -12.54 -3.62
C LYS A 29 -8.57 -13.75 -2.77
N SER A 30 -8.67 -14.96 -3.33
CA SER A 30 -8.42 -16.20 -2.63
C SER A 30 -6.94 -16.38 -2.26
N GLY A 31 -6.70 -17.19 -1.24
CA GLY A 31 -5.37 -17.63 -0.82
C GLY A 31 -4.77 -16.82 0.33
N VAL A 32 -3.94 -17.49 1.09
CA VAL A 32 -3.04 -16.89 2.10
C VAL A 32 -1.71 -16.64 1.41
N ILE A 33 -1.12 -15.47 1.63
CA ILE A 33 0.21 -15.16 1.12
C ILE A 33 1.22 -15.95 1.95
N ASN A 34 2.11 -16.68 1.27
CA ASN A 34 3.22 -17.38 1.93
C ASN A 34 4.43 -16.46 2.05
N TYR A 35 4.66 -15.90 3.22
CA TYR A 35 5.80 -15.03 3.49
C TYR A 35 7.14 -15.75 3.72
N GLU A 36 7.16 -17.09 3.64
CA GLU A 36 8.41 -17.84 3.46
C GLU A 36 9.03 -17.59 2.07
N ASN A 37 8.20 -17.18 1.10
CA ASN A 37 8.67 -16.85 -0.23
C ASN A 37 9.25 -15.43 -0.26
N PRO A 38 10.57 -15.24 -0.51
CA PRO A 38 11.18 -13.91 -0.60
C PRO A 38 10.56 -12.99 -1.66
N GLU A 39 9.90 -13.53 -2.69
CA GLU A 39 9.22 -12.74 -3.73
C GLU A 39 8.03 -11.94 -3.19
N HIS A 40 7.53 -12.29 -1.99
CA HIS A 40 6.46 -11.55 -1.32
C HIS A 40 6.99 -10.40 -0.44
N TRP A 41 8.28 -10.05 -0.60
CA TRP A 41 8.91 -8.95 0.11
C TRP A 41 9.52 -7.94 -0.87
N ALA A 42 9.26 -6.67 -0.66
CA ALA A 42 9.96 -5.59 -1.35
C ALA A 42 11.39 -5.44 -0.82
N VAL A 43 11.58 -5.65 0.49
CA VAL A 43 12.90 -5.82 1.14
C VAL A 43 12.79 -6.95 2.15
N TYR A 44 13.75 -7.87 2.11
CA TYR A 44 13.86 -8.97 3.05
C TYR A 44 15.31 -9.02 3.57
N ASP A 45 15.48 -8.97 4.90
CA ASP A 45 16.79 -8.95 5.56
C ASP A 45 17.74 -7.87 4.97
N GLY A 46 17.23 -6.67 4.72
CA GLY A 46 18.01 -5.57 4.16
C GLY A 46 18.33 -5.68 2.66
N ILE A 47 17.85 -6.72 1.97
CA ILE A 47 18.02 -6.89 0.52
C ILE A 47 16.70 -6.66 -0.20
N SER A 48 16.70 -5.75 -1.17
CA SER A 48 15.50 -5.48 -1.99
C SER A 48 15.21 -6.62 -2.96
N ALA A 49 13.95 -6.69 -3.44
CA ALA A 49 13.53 -7.63 -4.48
C ALA A 49 14.36 -7.55 -5.77
N GLN A 50 15.12 -6.48 -5.96
CA GLN A 50 16.04 -6.28 -7.09
C GLN A 50 17.48 -6.68 -6.75
N GLY A 51 17.75 -7.23 -5.56
CA GLY A 51 19.09 -7.63 -5.09
C GLY A 51 19.96 -6.49 -4.59
N ASN A 52 19.43 -5.28 -4.42
CA ASN A 52 20.19 -4.15 -3.87
C ASN A 52 20.12 -4.17 -2.35
N GLN A 53 21.25 -3.90 -1.69
CA GLN A 53 21.27 -3.71 -0.26
C GLN A 53 20.58 -2.39 0.11
N ILE A 54 19.62 -2.47 1.03
CA ILE A 54 18.90 -1.33 1.62
C ILE A 54 18.84 -1.55 3.13
N GLY A 55 19.73 -0.89 3.85
CA GLY A 55 19.86 -1.07 5.30
C GLY A 55 20.97 -2.05 5.69
N ALA A 56 21.05 -2.32 6.99
CA ALA A 56 21.96 -3.32 7.51
C ALA A 56 21.55 -4.72 7.05
N ILE A 57 22.53 -5.58 6.84
CA ILE A 57 22.35 -7.02 6.68
C ILE A 57 22.58 -7.70 8.03
N SER A 58 22.12 -8.94 8.14
CA SER A 58 22.10 -9.71 9.39
C SER A 58 23.38 -9.54 10.22
N ASP A 59 23.25 -8.84 11.33
CA ASP A 59 24.23 -8.72 12.40
C ASP A 59 23.46 -8.81 13.72
N SER A 60 23.88 -9.69 14.60
CA SER A 60 23.22 -9.94 15.89
C SER A 60 23.15 -8.71 16.83
N THR A 61 23.80 -7.61 16.47
CA THR A 61 23.83 -6.37 17.26
C THR A 61 22.92 -5.27 16.76
N THR A 62 22.31 -5.41 15.57
CA THR A 62 21.44 -4.39 14.97
C THR A 62 19.98 -4.59 15.34
N ALA A 63 19.24 -3.50 15.41
CA ALA A 63 17.79 -3.54 15.51
C ALA A 63 17.17 -3.91 14.16
N ASP A 64 15.94 -4.36 14.17
CA ASP A 64 15.15 -4.60 12.98
C ASP A 64 14.10 -3.50 12.76
N VAL A 65 13.82 -3.23 11.52
CA VAL A 65 12.75 -2.33 11.09
C VAL A 65 11.76 -3.08 10.20
N PHE A 66 10.57 -3.34 10.72
CA PHE A 66 9.46 -3.83 9.93
C PHE A 66 8.64 -2.65 9.42
N TYR A 67 8.73 -2.35 8.11
CA TYR A 67 8.15 -1.15 7.53
C TYR A 67 6.91 -1.47 6.71
N VAL A 68 5.78 -0.83 7.04
CA VAL A 68 4.51 -0.91 6.31
C VAL A 68 4.26 0.42 5.62
N TYR A 69 4.17 0.39 4.30
CA TYR A 69 3.99 1.58 3.47
C TYR A 69 2.51 1.86 3.17
N PRO A 70 2.16 3.12 2.80
CA PRO A 70 0.81 3.48 2.38
C PRO A 70 0.45 2.85 1.03
N THR A 71 -0.85 2.68 0.75
CA THR A 71 -1.29 2.16 -0.55
C THR A 71 -0.88 3.07 -1.72
N LEU A 72 -0.39 2.45 -2.79
CA LEU A 72 -0.17 3.04 -4.11
C LEU A 72 -1.22 2.59 -5.13
N PHE A 73 -2.20 1.77 -4.70
CA PHE A 73 -3.29 1.32 -5.55
C PHE A 73 -4.35 2.40 -5.67
N ILE A 74 -4.16 3.31 -6.64
CA ILE A 74 -4.89 4.59 -6.78
C ILE A 74 -5.59 4.81 -8.13
N ASP A 75 -5.47 3.89 -9.11
CA ASP A 75 -6.05 4.11 -10.45
C ASP A 75 -7.57 4.18 -10.39
N LYS A 76 -8.12 5.36 -10.72
CA LYS A 76 -9.56 5.63 -10.71
C LYS A 76 -10.37 4.74 -11.65
N LYS A 77 -9.72 4.12 -12.64
CA LYS A 77 -10.37 3.23 -13.60
C LYS A 77 -10.48 1.81 -13.08
N ASP A 78 -9.64 1.43 -12.10
CA ASP A 78 -9.71 0.12 -11.51
C ASP A 78 -10.92 0.02 -10.59
N SER A 79 -11.74 -1.00 -10.82
CA SER A 79 -12.94 -1.27 -10.02
C SER A 79 -12.69 -2.22 -8.86
N THR A 80 -11.53 -2.90 -8.81
CA THR A 80 -11.21 -3.85 -7.74
C THR A 80 -10.90 -3.14 -6.42
N TRP A 81 -11.13 -3.81 -5.31
CA TRP A 81 -10.91 -3.25 -3.99
C TRP A 81 -9.49 -3.43 -3.47
N ASN A 82 -8.82 -4.50 -3.89
CA ASN A 82 -7.44 -4.81 -3.51
C ASN A 82 -6.63 -5.17 -4.75
N ALA A 83 -5.39 -4.73 -4.79
CA ALA A 83 -4.41 -5.17 -5.78
C ALA A 83 -4.15 -6.69 -5.64
N ALA A 84 -3.67 -7.33 -6.69
CA ALA A 84 -3.10 -8.67 -6.58
C ALA A 84 -1.74 -8.59 -5.87
N ILE A 85 -1.31 -9.68 -5.22
CA ILE A 85 0.01 -9.71 -4.58
C ILE A 85 1.14 -9.62 -5.62
N ASP A 86 0.89 -10.12 -6.82
CA ASP A 86 1.78 -10.13 -7.98
C ASP A 86 1.47 -9.02 -9.00
N ASP A 87 0.73 -7.97 -8.60
CA ASP A 87 0.48 -6.81 -9.45
C ASP A 87 1.80 -6.08 -9.76
N ALA A 88 2.31 -6.32 -10.98
CA ALA A 88 3.61 -5.82 -11.40
C ALA A 88 3.71 -4.29 -11.39
N ASN A 89 2.62 -3.57 -11.68
CA ASN A 89 2.61 -2.11 -11.68
C ASN A 89 2.67 -1.57 -10.26
N VAL A 90 1.80 -2.07 -9.37
CA VAL A 90 1.76 -1.65 -7.98
C VAL A 90 3.07 -1.99 -7.26
N ASN A 91 3.61 -3.19 -7.47
CA ASN A 91 4.87 -3.62 -6.88
C ASN A 91 6.07 -2.82 -7.43
N SER A 92 6.08 -2.51 -8.73
CA SER A 92 7.08 -1.62 -9.33
C SER A 92 7.05 -0.22 -8.72
N ASP A 93 5.85 0.32 -8.46
CA ASP A 93 5.70 1.62 -7.80
C ASP A 93 6.20 1.59 -6.34
N VAL A 94 6.01 0.49 -5.61
CA VAL A 94 6.61 0.30 -4.27
C VAL A 94 8.13 0.40 -4.35
N ILE A 95 8.74 -0.34 -5.27
CA ILE A 95 10.20 -0.35 -5.45
C ILE A 95 10.71 1.04 -5.85
N LYS A 96 10.01 1.71 -6.77
CA LYS A 96 10.44 2.99 -7.34
C LYS A 96 10.23 4.17 -6.40
N TRP A 97 9.14 4.17 -5.62
CA TRP A 97 8.74 5.34 -4.84
C TRP A 97 8.83 5.13 -3.32
N ILE A 98 8.47 3.94 -2.83
CA ILE A 98 8.47 3.70 -1.38
C ILE A 98 9.89 3.42 -0.88
N LEU A 99 10.63 2.52 -1.56
CA LEU A 99 11.94 2.12 -1.06
C LEU A 99 12.89 3.32 -0.96
N PRO A 100 13.13 4.13 -2.01
CA PRO A 100 14.12 5.21 -1.94
C PRO A 100 13.66 6.43 -1.14
N TYR A 101 12.36 6.73 -1.07
CA TYR A 101 11.86 7.97 -0.50
C TYR A 101 11.21 7.85 0.87
N GLN A 102 10.93 6.62 1.32
CA GLN A 102 10.32 6.37 2.63
C GLN A 102 11.07 5.29 3.43
N ALA A 103 11.19 4.08 2.91
CA ALA A 103 11.81 2.97 3.64
C ALA A 103 13.32 3.20 3.88
N ALA A 104 14.03 3.76 2.91
CA ALA A 104 15.46 4.06 3.03
C ALA A 104 15.81 5.04 4.16
N ALA A 105 14.87 5.85 4.63
CA ALA A 105 15.07 6.71 5.80
C ALA A 105 15.35 5.93 7.09
N TRP A 106 15.01 4.64 7.11
CA TRP A 106 15.21 3.74 8.24
C TRP A 106 16.40 2.79 8.06
N ALA A 107 17.09 2.89 6.92
CA ALA A 107 18.16 1.95 6.55
C ALA A 107 19.32 1.90 7.56
N ASP A 108 19.66 3.05 8.17
CA ASP A 108 20.71 3.13 9.16
C ASP A 108 20.27 2.64 10.56
N ALA A 109 18.97 2.41 10.76
CA ALA A 109 18.46 1.96 12.05
C ALA A 109 18.64 0.44 12.28
N GLY A 110 18.77 -0.35 11.21
CA GLY A 110 18.92 -1.80 11.32
C GLY A 110 18.55 -2.56 10.05
N ARG A 111 18.30 -3.87 10.21
CA ARG A 111 17.81 -4.71 9.12
C ARG A 111 16.41 -4.27 8.72
N LEU A 112 16.15 -4.18 7.43
CA LEU A 112 14.86 -3.69 6.91
C LEU A 112 14.06 -4.84 6.34
N PHE A 113 12.79 -4.94 6.77
CA PHE A 113 11.78 -5.87 6.27
C PHE A 113 10.57 -5.08 5.75
N VAL A 114 10.27 -5.21 4.48
CA VAL A 114 9.16 -4.50 3.81
C VAL A 114 8.33 -5.51 3.02
N PRO A 115 7.19 -5.97 3.54
CA PRO A 115 6.38 -6.96 2.84
C PRO A 115 5.62 -6.33 1.67
N PHE A 116 5.48 -7.05 0.55
CA PHE A 116 4.37 -6.82 -0.35
C PHE A 116 3.07 -7.31 0.30
N TYR A 117 1.97 -6.62 0.03
CA TYR A 117 0.64 -7.02 0.50
C TYR A 117 -0.42 -6.59 -0.50
N ARG A 118 -1.59 -7.21 -0.48
CA ARG A 118 -2.70 -6.87 -1.37
C ARG A 118 -3.32 -5.54 -0.95
N GLN A 119 -2.66 -4.46 -1.38
CA GLN A 119 -3.00 -3.09 -1.01
C GLN A 119 -4.47 -2.80 -1.29
N ASN A 120 -5.18 -2.23 -0.31
CA ASN A 120 -6.52 -1.73 -0.57
C ASN A 120 -6.46 -0.49 -1.44
N HIS A 121 -7.45 -0.34 -2.34
CA HIS A 121 -7.55 0.85 -3.18
C HIS A 121 -7.73 2.11 -2.31
N TYR A 122 -7.09 3.20 -2.70
CA TYR A 122 -7.12 4.49 -1.99
C TYR A 122 -8.54 5.00 -1.70
N ARG A 123 -9.52 4.74 -2.60
CA ARG A 123 -10.93 5.10 -2.38
C ARG A 123 -11.54 4.50 -1.12
N ALA A 124 -11.00 3.39 -0.60
CA ALA A 124 -11.51 2.72 0.59
C ALA A 124 -11.57 3.64 1.83
N PHE A 125 -10.77 4.70 1.86
CA PHE A 125 -10.71 5.65 2.97
C PHE A 125 -11.78 6.74 2.90
N PHE A 126 -12.55 6.86 1.83
CA PHE A 126 -13.49 7.96 1.60
C PHE A 126 -14.93 7.49 1.52
N LYS A 127 -15.86 8.33 1.99
CA LYS A 127 -17.30 8.13 1.75
C LYS A 127 -17.64 8.50 0.30
N PRO A 128 -18.57 7.78 -0.37
CA PRO A 128 -19.38 6.66 0.17
C PRO A 128 -18.62 5.32 0.19
N TYR A 129 -17.52 5.19 -0.52
CA TYR A 129 -16.77 3.95 -0.82
C TYR A 129 -16.38 3.14 0.42
N MET A 130 -16.05 3.83 1.52
CA MET A 130 -15.75 3.17 2.79
C MET A 130 -16.84 2.18 3.23
N ASN A 131 -18.12 2.51 2.96
CA ASN A 131 -19.27 1.69 3.34
C ASN A 131 -19.75 0.74 2.23
N GLU A 132 -19.12 0.80 1.04
CA GLU A 132 -19.45 0.01 -0.14
C GLU A 132 -18.44 -1.11 -0.43
N GLY A 133 -17.63 -1.48 0.57
CA GLY A 133 -16.57 -2.50 0.47
C GLY A 133 -15.20 -2.01 0.94
N GLY A 134 -15.06 -0.71 1.25
CA GLY A 134 -13.77 -0.14 1.67
C GLY A 134 -13.28 -0.66 3.01
N ARG A 135 -14.18 -0.89 3.99
CA ARG A 135 -13.82 -1.45 5.30
C ARG A 135 -13.31 -2.88 5.18
N GLU A 136 -13.98 -3.67 4.35
CA GLU A 136 -13.62 -5.05 4.05
C GLU A 136 -12.28 -5.10 3.34
N ALA A 137 -12.04 -4.20 2.38
CA ALA A 137 -10.77 -4.10 1.67
C ALA A 137 -9.59 -3.74 2.58
N ILE A 138 -9.79 -2.81 3.52
CA ILE A 138 -8.79 -2.43 4.52
C ILE A 138 -8.52 -3.61 5.46
N ALA A 139 -9.56 -4.29 5.95
CA ALA A 139 -9.41 -5.45 6.82
C ALA A 139 -8.66 -6.60 6.12
N PHE A 140 -8.90 -6.79 4.82
CA PHE A 140 -8.22 -7.76 4.00
C PHE A 140 -6.72 -7.44 3.83
N ALA A 141 -6.38 -6.19 3.52
CA ALA A 141 -5.00 -5.73 3.43
C ALA A 141 -4.27 -5.86 4.79
N TYR A 142 -4.96 -5.53 5.88
CA TYR A 142 -4.43 -5.70 7.23
C TYR A 142 -4.10 -7.16 7.56
N ALA A 143 -4.94 -8.10 7.13
CA ALA A 143 -4.68 -9.53 7.35
C ALA A 143 -3.38 -10.00 6.69
N ASP A 144 -3.05 -9.48 5.50
CA ASP A 144 -1.79 -9.77 4.82
C ASP A 144 -0.59 -9.20 5.60
N VAL A 145 -0.67 -7.93 5.99
CA VAL A 145 0.38 -7.26 6.78
C VAL A 145 0.61 -7.99 8.10
N LYS A 146 -0.50 -8.41 8.76
CA LYS A 146 -0.41 -9.19 9.99
C LYS A 146 0.29 -10.54 9.77
N ALA A 147 -0.04 -11.25 8.69
CA ALA A 147 0.59 -12.53 8.36
C ALA A 147 2.10 -12.37 8.10
N ALA A 148 2.50 -11.29 7.40
CA ALA A 148 3.90 -10.97 7.21
C ALA A 148 4.61 -10.68 8.52
N PHE A 149 3.97 -9.90 9.40
CA PHE A 149 4.53 -9.58 10.72
C PHE A 149 4.64 -10.82 11.62
N ASP A 150 3.61 -11.69 11.63
CA ASP A 150 3.63 -12.94 12.39
C ASP A 150 4.77 -13.86 11.91
N TYR A 151 5.02 -13.93 10.60
CA TYR A 151 6.15 -14.65 10.02
C TYR A 151 7.48 -14.07 10.49
N TYR A 152 7.67 -12.74 10.32
CA TYR A 152 8.86 -12.03 10.78
C TYR A 152 9.15 -12.29 12.26
N MET A 153 8.16 -12.12 13.14
CA MET A 153 8.33 -12.33 14.59
C MET A 153 8.70 -13.76 14.96
N LYS A 154 8.31 -14.73 14.14
CA LYS A 154 8.55 -16.15 14.43
C LYS A 154 9.90 -16.65 13.93
N PHE A 155 10.38 -16.13 12.81
CA PHE A 155 11.50 -16.71 12.08
C PHE A 155 12.69 -15.77 11.90
N GLU A 156 12.50 -14.45 12.00
CA GLU A 156 13.52 -13.46 11.67
C GLU A 156 13.96 -12.60 12.87
N ASN A 157 13.06 -12.42 13.87
CA ASN A 157 13.31 -11.58 15.03
C ASN A 157 14.05 -12.33 16.16
#